data_f7567306c9b2b7d4f589ce4aeda4e76e
#
_entry.id   f7567306c9b2b7d4f589ce4aeda4e76e
#
_cell.length_a   1.000
_cell.length_b   1.000
_cell.length_c   1.000
_cell.angle_alpha   90.00
_cell.angle_beta   90.00
_cell.angle_gamma   90.00
#
_symmetry.space_group_name_H-M   'P 1'
#
loop_
_entity.id
_entity.type
_entity.pdbx_description
1 polymer ?
#
loop_
_entity_poly.entity_id
_entity_poly.type
_entity_poly.pdbx_seq_one_letter_code
_entity_poly.pdbx_strand_id
1 'polypeptide(L)'
;RRLAMAFAAAHAGRNGILLTTDADATPSPDWIARNLAALHAGADLICGRALIDPKDAGLIPPRLLADEALERELAEMLDSLAWTLDPEPHDPPLRHTEASGASLAITTAMFHKIGGVPAVPCGEDRALVRAVWEHDGRVRHDPGIAVTVSGRVTGRAVGGMAETLMRRMTRQDEFADEQVEPPQLAWQRYALRRRVRMCRLGGSEAGLAEDLMISPEYLRHALRRPFFGATWAALEAASPVLVKQRVRFADLPEEIAMARALLPADMMAAD
;
A
#
# COMPACT_ATOMS: atom_id res chain seq x y z
N ARG A 1 18.85 -2.78 3.76
CA ARG A 1 17.77 -3.81 3.88
C ARG A 1 17.95 -4.91 2.85
N ARG A 2 18.09 -4.63 1.55
CA ARG A 2 18.18 -5.65 0.48
C ARG A 2 19.21 -6.75 0.75
N LEU A 3 20.46 -6.39 1.08
CA LEU A 3 21.53 -7.35 1.35
C LEU A 3 21.25 -8.18 2.63
N ALA A 4 20.75 -7.52 3.68
CA ALA A 4 20.44 -8.21 4.94
C ALA A 4 19.32 -9.24 4.75
N MET A 5 18.24 -8.89 4.03
CA MET A 5 17.16 -9.84 3.74
C MET A 5 17.60 -10.98 2.84
N ALA A 6 18.44 -10.73 1.81
CA ALA A 6 18.99 -11.78 0.97
C ALA A 6 19.87 -12.77 1.77
N PHE A 7 20.70 -12.25 2.68
CA PHE A 7 21.50 -13.05 3.57
C PHE A 7 20.63 -13.89 4.52
N ALA A 8 19.63 -13.27 5.15
CA ALA A 8 18.69 -13.95 6.03
C ALA A 8 17.91 -15.05 5.29
N ALA A 9 17.44 -14.78 4.06
CA ALA A 9 16.71 -15.75 3.24
C ALA A 9 17.54 -17.00 2.93
N ALA A 10 18.84 -16.83 2.67
CA ALA A 10 19.76 -17.96 2.43
C ALA A 10 19.90 -18.90 3.65
N HIS A 11 19.66 -18.39 4.85
CA HIS A 11 19.78 -19.14 6.11
C HIS A 11 18.43 -19.65 6.65
N ALA A 12 17.33 -18.98 6.32
CA ALA A 12 16.00 -19.31 6.86
C ALA A 12 15.37 -20.57 6.24
N GLY A 13 15.92 -21.08 5.14
CA GLY A 13 15.37 -22.23 4.43
C GLY A 13 14.05 -21.94 3.70
N ARG A 14 13.49 -22.95 3.00
CA ARG A 14 12.33 -22.78 2.12
C ARG A 14 11.04 -22.37 2.84
N ASN A 15 10.86 -22.79 4.08
CA ASN A 15 9.69 -22.53 4.91
C ASN A 15 9.95 -21.42 5.96
N GLY A 16 11.04 -20.70 5.79
CA GLY A 16 11.40 -19.61 6.70
C GLY A 16 10.52 -18.38 6.54
N ILE A 17 10.64 -17.49 7.49
CA ILE A 17 9.97 -16.19 7.51
C ILE A 17 11.02 -15.13 7.76
N LEU A 18 10.98 -14.05 6.99
CA LEU A 18 11.84 -12.89 7.14
C LEU A 18 11.01 -11.77 7.76
N LEU A 19 11.49 -11.24 8.88
CA LEU A 19 10.89 -10.05 9.50
C LEU A 19 11.89 -8.90 9.40
N THR A 20 11.38 -7.70 9.13
CA THR A 20 12.19 -6.48 9.12
C THR A 20 11.68 -5.48 10.13
N THR A 21 12.61 -4.85 10.81
CA THR A 21 12.35 -3.67 11.64
C THR A 21 13.52 -2.70 11.49
N ASP A 22 13.32 -1.44 11.80
CA ASP A 22 14.40 -0.46 11.80
C ASP A 22 15.17 -0.52 13.12
N ALA A 23 16.46 -0.16 13.10
CA ALA A 23 17.34 -0.28 14.26
C ALA A 23 16.94 0.61 15.44
N ASP A 24 16.12 1.62 15.20
CA ASP A 24 15.57 2.56 16.17
C ASP A 24 14.07 2.38 16.40
N ALA A 25 13.49 1.29 15.90
CA ALA A 25 12.11 0.91 16.16
C ALA A 25 12.01 -0.03 17.36
N THR A 26 10.91 0.07 18.10
CA THR A 26 10.58 -0.80 19.22
C THR A 26 9.32 -1.61 18.87
N PRO A 27 9.45 -2.90 18.54
CA PRO A 27 8.31 -3.77 18.32
C PRO A 27 7.45 -3.97 19.57
N SER A 28 6.13 -4.18 19.39
CA SER A 28 5.26 -4.63 20.48
C SER A 28 5.68 -6.02 20.98
N PRO A 29 5.43 -6.37 22.25
CA PRO A 29 5.87 -7.65 22.82
C PRO A 29 5.36 -8.88 22.05
N ASP A 30 4.22 -8.78 21.39
CA ASP A 30 3.58 -9.83 20.62
C ASP A 30 3.83 -9.72 19.10
N TRP A 31 4.66 -8.77 18.66
CA TRP A 31 4.89 -8.47 17.25
C TRP A 31 5.30 -9.70 16.42
N ILE A 32 6.24 -10.51 16.91
CA ILE A 32 6.66 -11.74 16.23
C ILE A 32 5.49 -12.72 16.14
N ALA A 33 4.80 -12.96 17.27
CA ALA A 33 3.72 -13.93 17.35
C ALA A 33 2.57 -13.59 16.39
N ARG A 34 2.18 -12.31 16.33
CA ARG A 34 1.13 -11.82 15.42
C ARG A 34 1.53 -11.96 13.95
N ASN A 35 2.75 -11.59 13.58
CA ASN A 35 3.26 -11.77 12.22
C ASN A 35 3.22 -13.25 11.81
N LEU A 36 3.69 -14.15 12.69
CA LEU A 36 3.67 -15.59 12.43
C LEU A 36 2.23 -16.11 12.27
N ALA A 37 1.32 -15.70 13.15
CA ALA A 37 -0.09 -16.10 13.07
C ALA A 37 -0.74 -15.65 11.74
N ALA A 38 -0.52 -14.42 11.31
CA ALA A 38 -1.07 -13.88 10.08
C ALA A 38 -0.49 -14.58 8.83
N LEU A 39 0.81 -14.89 8.81
CA LEU A 39 1.43 -15.66 7.74
C LEU A 39 0.91 -17.12 7.72
N HIS A 40 0.74 -17.76 8.87
CA HIS A 40 0.15 -19.10 8.96
C HIS A 40 -1.34 -19.12 8.54
N ALA A 41 -2.06 -18.01 8.73
CA ALA A 41 -3.42 -17.84 8.21
C ALA A 41 -3.46 -17.67 6.68
N GLY A 42 -2.30 -17.63 6.03
CA GLY A 42 -2.18 -17.74 4.59
C GLY A 42 -1.76 -16.46 3.88
N ALA A 43 -1.34 -15.41 4.57
CA ALA A 43 -0.69 -14.28 3.93
C ALA A 43 0.72 -14.65 3.45
N ASP A 44 1.18 -14.01 2.40
CA ASP A 44 2.54 -14.14 1.88
C ASP A 44 3.45 -13.01 2.38
N LEU A 45 2.86 -11.83 2.61
CA LEU A 45 3.51 -10.66 3.19
C LEU A 45 2.57 -9.95 4.14
N ILE A 46 3.09 -9.50 5.27
CA ILE A 46 2.40 -8.69 6.26
C ILE A 46 3.03 -7.29 6.29
N CYS A 47 2.17 -6.29 6.22
CA CYS A 47 2.50 -4.91 6.53
C CYS A 47 1.94 -4.58 7.91
N GLY A 48 2.78 -4.20 8.85
CA GLY A 48 2.39 -3.63 10.14
C GLY A 48 2.57 -2.12 10.15
N ARG A 49 2.06 -1.46 11.19
CA ARG A 49 2.12 -0.01 11.34
C ARG A 49 3.42 0.47 11.99
N ALA A 50 3.90 1.64 11.57
CA ALA A 50 4.97 2.38 12.22
C ALA A 50 4.38 3.59 12.96
N LEU A 51 4.20 3.49 14.26
CA LEU A 51 3.59 4.52 15.11
C LEU A 51 4.68 5.37 15.74
N ILE A 52 4.50 6.68 15.70
CA ILE A 52 5.45 7.60 16.36
C ILE A 52 5.39 7.41 17.88
N ASP A 53 6.55 7.37 18.55
CA ASP A 53 6.64 7.26 20.00
C ASP A 53 5.83 8.41 20.64
N PRO A 54 4.91 8.11 21.55
CA PRO A 54 4.15 9.14 22.27
C PRO A 54 5.02 10.19 22.96
N LYS A 55 6.26 9.85 23.34
CA LYS A 55 7.23 10.81 23.90
C LYS A 55 7.64 11.89 22.90
N ASP A 56 7.63 11.54 21.62
CA ASP A 56 8.01 12.44 20.53
C ASP A 56 6.80 13.17 19.94
N ALA A 57 5.57 12.82 20.35
CA ALA A 57 4.33 13.43 19.84
C ALA A 57 4.32 14.96 20.01
N GLY A 58 4.89 15.47 21.10
CA GLY A 58 5.04 16.91 21.36
C GLY A 58 5.97 17.65 20.39
N LEU A 59 6.78 16.93 19.60
CA LEU A 59 7.66 17.49 18.59
C LEU A 59 6.92 17.79 17.28
N ILE A 60 5.73 17.22 17.10
CA ILE A 60 4.95 17.33 15.86
C ILE A 60 3.96 18.49 16.01
N PRO A 61 4.02 19.48 15.10
CA PRO A 61 3.08 20.59 15.13
C PRO A 61 1.61 20.12 15.03
N PRO A 62 0.67 20.70 15.81
CA PRO A 62 -0.76 20.32 15.77
C PRO A 62 -1.37 20.36 14.37
N ARG A 63 -0.92 21.32 13.51
CA ARG A 63 -1.35 21.41 12.13
C ARG A 63 -0.99 20.12 11.34
N LEU A 64 0.20 19.60 11.53
CA LEU A 64 0.65 18.40 10.83
C LEU A 64 -0.19 17.18 11.24
N LEU A 65 -0.54 17.09 12.52
CA LEU A 65 -1.44 16.04 13.00
C LEU A 65 -2.85 16.16 12.39
N ALA A 66 -3.34 17.40 12.20
CA ALA A 66 -4.62 17.64 11.54
C ALA A 66 -4.58 17.26 10.05
N ASP A 67 -3.51 17.65 9.35
CA ASP A 67 -3.30 17.28 7.94
C ASP A 67 -3.22 15.74 7.77
N GLU A 68 -2.51 15.05 8.66
CA GLU A 68 -2.42 13.58 8.67
C GLU A 68 -3.76 12.90 9.01
N ALA A 69 -4.59 13.51 9.85
CA ALA A 69 -5.90 12.97 10.17
C ALA A 69 -6.82 13.00 8.95
N LEU A 70 -6.85 14.12 8.20
CA LEU A 70 -7.62 14.24 6.97
C LEU A 70 -7.11 13.28 5.87
N GLU A 71 -5.79 13.20 5.71
CA GLU A 71 -5.17 12.30 4.73
C GLU A 71 -5.53 10.83 5.03
N ARG A 72 -5.49 10.42 6.30
CA ARG A 72 -5.88 9.09 6.74
C ARG A 72 -7.36 8.82 6.51
N GLU A 73 -8.23 9.77 6.85
CA GLU A 73 -9.67 9.67 6.62
C GLU A 73 -9.97 9.43 5.14
N LEU A 74 -9.35 10.19 4.24
CA LEU A 74 -9.50 9.97 2.80
C LEU A 74 -8.97 8.60 2.38
N ALA A 75 -7.80 8.18 2.86
CA ALA A 75 -7.22 6.89 2.53
C ALA A 75 -8.11 5.71 2.97
N GLU A 76 -8.72 5.78 4.16
CA GLU A 76 -9.66 4.78 4.67
C GLU A 76 -10.94 4.70 3.82
N MET A 77 -11.45 5.84 3.35
CA MET A 77 -12.59 5.87 2.45
C MET A 77 -12.25 5.30 1.07
N LEU A 78 -11.09 5.62 0.51
CA LEU A 78 -10.62 5.05 -0.76
C LEU A 78 -10.42 3.54 -0.65
N ASP A 79 -9.96 3.06 0.50
CA ASP A 79 -9.84 1.63 0.78
C ASP A 79 -11.22 0.94 0.84
N SER A 80 -12.20 1.59 1.45
CA SER A 80 -13.60 1.13 1.47
C SER A 80 -14.20 1.07 0.06
N LEU A 81 -13.92 2.07 -0.80
CA LEU A 81 -14.30 2.04 -2.22
C LEU A 81 -13.62 0.88 -2.97
N ALA A 82 -12.32 0.66 -2.74
CA ALA A 82 -11.59 -0.45 -3.33
C ALA A 82 -12.22 -1.80 -2.94
N TRP A 83 -12.54 -1.98 -1.66
CA TRP A 83 -13.18 -3.18 -1.15
C TRP A 83 -14.56 -3.42 -1.78
N THR A 84 -15.36 -2.38 -1.90
CA THR A 84 -16.71 -2.46 -2.50
C THR A 84 -16.65 -2.87 -3.97
N LEU A 85 -15.68 -2.34 -4.72
CA LEU A 85 -15.61 -2.53 -6.17
C LEU A 85 -14.81 -3.77 -6.60
N ASP A 86 -13.66 -4.04 -5.98
CA ASP A 86 -12.76 -5.15 -6.32
C ASP A 86 -12.14 -5.75 -5.06
N PRO A 87 -12.91 -6.46 -4.21
CA PRO A 87 -12.46 -6.95 -2.91
C PRO A 87 -11.30 -7.93 -3.01
N GLU A 88 -10.39 -7.84 -2.06
CA GLU A 88 -9.29 -8.79 -1.85
C GLU A 88 -9.49 -9.53 -0.50
N PRO A 89 -10.12 -10.72 -0.51
CA PRO A 89 -10.55 -11.41 0.72
C PRO A 89 -9.45 -11.70 1.74
N HIS A 90 -8.19 -11.73 1.29
CA HIS A 90 -7.03 -11.93 2.17
C HIS A 90 -6.60 -10.67 2.92
N ASP A 91 -7.13 -9.50 2.56
CA ASP A 91 -6.86 -8.22 3.19
C ASP A 91 -8.15 -7.42 3.44
N PRO A 92 -9.03 -7.91 4.35
CA PRO A 92 -10.36 -7.32 4.59
C PRO A 92 -10.30 -5.95 5.25
N PRO A 93 -11.43 -5.18 5.26
CA PRO A 93 -11.55 -3.88 5.91
C PRO A 93 -11.08 -3.83 7.36
N LEU A 94 -10.97 -2.62 7.90
CA LEU A 94 -10.29 -2.27 9.15
C LEU A 94 -8.77 -2.49 9.07
N ARG A 95 -8.23 -2.37 7.84
CA ARG A 95 -6.80 -2.40 7.56
C ARG A 95 -6.24 -0.97 7.45
N HIS A 96 -4.94 -0.86 7.39
CA HIS A 96 -4.23 0.37 7.00
C HIS A 96 -3.63 0.20 5.60
N THR A 97 -3.12 1.27 5.03
CA THR A 97 -2.47 1.26 3.70
C THR A 97 -0.96 1.43 3.75
N GLU A 98 -0.38 1.45 4.95
CA GLU A 98 1.04 1.68 5.17
C GLU A 98 1.89 0.49 4.71
N ALA A 99 2.99 0.77 4.01
CA ALA A 99 4.03 -0.18 3.66
C ALA A 99 5.37 0.32 4.21
N SER A 100 5.58 0.14 5.51
CA SER A 100 6.79 0.61 6.20
C SER A 100 7.78 -0.52 6.41
N GLY A 101 9.01 -0.33 5.97
CA GLY A 101 10.09 -1.26 6.23
C GLY A 101 10.41 -1.49 7.70
N ALA A 102 9.93 -0.64 8.59
CA ALA A 102 10.03 -0.83 10.03
C ALA A 102 9.19 -2.01 10.54
N SER A 103 8.13 -2.43 9.80
CA SER A 103 7.28 -3.54 10.21
C SER A 103 6.76 -4.33 9.00
N LEU A 104 7.62 -5.19 8.43
CA LEU A 104 7.24 -6.13 7.37
C LEU A 104 7.61 -7.56 7.76
N ALA A 105 6.78 -8.51 7.36
CA ALA A 105 7.11 -9.93 7.43
C ALA A 105 6.75 -10.61 6.11
N ILE A 106 7.64 -11.44 5.56
CA ILE A 106 7.44 -12.13 4.29
C ILE A 106 7.89 -13.58 4.39
N THR A 107 7.16 -14.50 3.75
CA THR A 107 7.60 -15.88 3.62
C THR A 107 8.82 -15.98 2.71
N THR A 108 9.79 -16.85 3.03
CA THR A 108 10.96 -17.06 2.13
C THR A 108 10.55 -17.57 0.77
N ALA A 109 9.45 -18.34 0.69
CA ALA A 109 8.90 -18.82 -0.57
C ALA A 109 8.50 -17.65 -1.49
N MET A 110 7.75 -16.68 -0.96
CA MET A 110 7.35 -15.47 -1.72
C MET A 110 8.56 -14.59 -2.00
N PHE A 111 9.46 -14.39 -1.04
CA PHE A 111 10.69 -13.63 -1.23
C PHE A 111 11.52 -14.14 -2.41
N HIS A 112 11.68 -15.46 -2.52
CA HIS A 112 12.39 -16.07 -3.67
C HIS A 112 11.58 -15.96 -4.97
N LYS A 113 10.24 -16.15 -4.92
CA LYS A 113 9.36 -16.05 -6.09
C LYS A 113 9.46 -14.69 -6.78
N ILE A 114 9.58 -13.61 -6.00
CA ILE A 114 9.71 -12.24 -6.52
C ILE A 114 11.15 -11.82 -6.84
N GLY A 115 12.15 -12.68 -6.58
CA GLY A 115 13.56 -12.37 -6.81
C GLY A 115 14.20 -11.48 -5.73
N GLY A 116 13.60 -11.40 -4.53
CA GLY A 116 14.10 -10.59 -3.41
C GLY A 116 13.64 -9.14 -3.44
N VAL A 117 14.29 -8.29 -2.64
CA VAL A 117 13.96 -6.85 -2.58
C VAL A 117 14.41 -6.16 -3.87
N PRO A 118 13.50 -5.44 -4.59
CA PRO A 118 13.84 -4.71 -5.81
C PRO A 118 14.97 -3.67 -5.58
N ALA A 119 15.80 -3.48 -6.60
CA ALA A 119 16.88 -2.51 -6.57
C ALA A 119 16.36 -1.14 -6.98
N VAL A 120 15.88 -0.36 -6.01
CA VAL A 120 15.41 1.02 -6.20
C VAL A 120 16.25 1.99 -5.38
N PRO A 121 16.35 3.28 -5.78
CA PRO A 121 17.13 4.28 -5.05
C PRO A 121 16.59 4.57 -3.64
N CYS A 122 15.25 4.58 -3.47
CA CYS A 122 14.55 4.71 -2.19
C CYS A 122 13.17 4.04 -2.27
N GLY A 123 12.51 3.81 -1.11
CA GLY A 123 11.19 3.17 -1.05
C GLY A 123 11.23 1.67 -1.38
N GLU A 124 12.31 0.99 -1.00
CA GLU A 124 12.50 -0.44 -1.22
C GLU A 124 11.44 -1.30 -0.53
N ASP A 125 10.83 -0.80 0.53
CA ASP A 125 9.70 -1.40 1.22
C ASP A 125 8.43 -1.39 0.36
N ARG A 126 8.03 -0.23 -0.16
CA ARG A 126 6.92 -0.10 -1.11
C ARG A 126 7.18 -0.93 -2.39
N ALA A 127 8.41 -0.92 -2.89
CA ALA A 127 8.79 -1.72 -4.05
C ALA A 127 8.69 -3.23 -3.77
N LEU A 128 9.03 -3.69 -2.55
CA LEU A 128 8.87 -5.07 -2.12
C LEU A 128 7.40 -5.48 -2.10
N VAL A 129 6.53 -4.67 -1.47
CA VAL A 129 5.08 -4.91 -1.42
C VAL A 129 4.50 -4.96 -2.83
N ARG A 130 4.87 -4.01 -3.68
CA ARG A 130 4.45 -3.98 -5.09
C ARG A 130 4.87 -5.24 -5.86
N ALA A 131 6.12 -5.70 -5.68
CA ALA A 131 6.60 -6.93 -6.31
C ALA A 131 5.79 -8.16 -5.86
N VAL A 132 5.36 -8.22 -4.60
CA VAL A 132 4.49 -9.28 -4.09
C VAL A 132 3.12 -9.21 -4.78
N TRP A 133 2.49 -8.05 -4.89
CA TRP A 133 1.23 -7.88 -5.62
C TRP A 133 1.34 -8.24 -7.10
N GLU A 134 2.42 -7.85 -7.76
CA GLU A 134 2.66 -8.18 -9.17
C GLU A 134 2.80 -9.68 -9.43
N HIS A 135 3.05 -10.48 -8.39
CA HIS A 135 3.11 -11.94 -8.42
C HIS A 135 1.89 -12.65 -7.80
N ASP A 136 0.76 -11.91 -7.66
CA ASP A 136 -0.47 -12.38 -7.01
C ASP A 136 -0.23 -12.93 -5.61
N GLY A 137 0.73 -12.35 -4.88
CA GLY A 137 0.97 -12.65 -3.48
C GLY A 137 -0.06 -11.98 -2.58
N ARG A 138 -0.42 -12.67 -1.51
CA ARG A 138 -1.41 -12.20 -0.53
C ARG A 138 -0.76 -11.27 0.48
N VAL A 139 -0.91 -9.97 0.25
CA VAL A 139 -0.46 -8.93 1.18
C VAL A 139 -1.57 -8.69 2.20
N ARG A 140 -1.24 -8.66 3.48
CA ARG A 140 -2.15 -8.34 4.59
C ARG A 140 -1.63 -7.10 5.32
N HIS A 141 -2.47 -6.08 5.44
CA HIS A 141 -2.22 -4.89 6.26
C HIS A 141 -2.91 -5.07 7.60
N ASP A 142 -2.16 -5.47 8.62
CA ASP A 142 -2.73 -5.80 9.94
C ASP A 142 -2.56 -4.64 10.93
N PRO A 143 -3.64 -3.94 11.33
CA PRO A 143 -3.56 -2.81 12.23
C PRO A 143 -3.18 -3.19 13.68
N GLY A 144 -3.32 -4.47 14.02
CA GLY A 144 -2.89 -5.01 15.33
C GLY A 144 -1.39 -5.31 15.41
N ILE A 145 -0.65 -5.19 14.29
CA ILE A 145 0.80 -5.38 14.25
C ILE A 145 1.46 -4.01 14.13
N ALA A 146 2.18 -3.58 15.16
CA ALA A 146 2.79 -2.26 15.17
C ALA A 146 4.19 -2.25 15.79
N VAL A 147 4.99 -1.32 15.33
CA VAL A 147 6.25 -0.92 15.95
C VAL A 147 6.19 0.56 16.31
N THR A 148 6.85 0.95 17.40
CA THR A 148 7.02 2.36 17.77
C THR A 148 8.32 2.86 17.16
N VAL A 149 8.27 4.01 16.48
CA VAL A 149 9.41 4.65 15.81
C VAL A 149 9.64 6.04 16.37
N SER A 150 10.87 6.56 16.24
CA SER A 150 11.19 7.91 16.70
C SER A 150 10.54 8.97 15.81
N GLY A 151 9.94 9.98 16.44
CA GLY A 151 9.39 11.19 15.79
C GLY A 151 10.43 12.25 15.44
N ARG A 152 11.74 11.93 15.48
CA ARG A 152 12.80 12.86 15.13
C ARG A 152 12.67 13.38 13.69
N VAL A 153 13.00 14.64 13.49
CA VAL A 153 12.96 15.32 12.19
C VAL A 153 14.31 15.36 11.46
N THR A 154 15.35 14.79 12.08
CA THR A 154 16.68 14.66 11.49
C THR A 154 16.99 13.18 11.26
N GLY A 155 17.15 12.77 10.02
CA GLY A 155 17.41 11.39 9.63
C GLY A 155 18.62 11.24 8.73
N ARG A 156 19.10 10.00 8.56
CA ARG A 156 20.23 9.66 7.68
C ARG A 156 19.78 9.13 6.32
N ALA A 157 18.51 8.70 6.21
CA ALA A 157 17.98 8.12 4.99
C ALA A 157 17.30 9.18 4.14
N VAL A 158 17.74 9.33 2.90
CA VAL A 158 17.08 10.16 1.89
C VAL A 158 15.71 9.55 1.57
N GLY A 159 14.65 10.38 1.58
CA GLY A 159 13.26 9.93 1.39
C GLY A 159 12.67 9.18 2.60
N GLY A 160 13.37 9.14 3.75
CA GLY A 160 12.88 8.50 4.96
C GLY A 160 11.85 9.35 5.73
N MET A 161 11.24 8.76 6.78
CA MET A 161 10.22 9.40 7.62
C MET A 161 10.66 10.76 8.17
N ALA A 162 11.88 10.86 8.70
CA ALA A 162 12.39 12.12 9.28
C ALA A 162 12.49 13.25 8.25
N GLU A 163 12.90 12.96 7.02
CA GLU A 163 12.94 13.95 5.93
C GLU A 163 11.53 14.34 5.50
N THR A 164 10.60 13.38 5.41
CA THR A 164 9.19 13.64 5.11
C THR A 164 8.55 14.52 6.18
N LEU A 165 8.77 14.22 7.48
CA LEU A 165 8.32 15.06 8.58
C LEU A 165 8.88 16.49 8.47
N MET A 166 10.19 16.63 8.22
CA MET A 166 10.83 17.95 8.07
C MET A 166 10.20 18.74 6.91
N ARG A 167 10.02 18.14 5.73
CA ARG A 167 9.40 18.79 4.58
C ARG A 167 7.97 19.25 4.90
N ARG A 168 7.16 18.39 5.53
CA ARG A 168 5.79 18.72 5.95
C ARG A 168 5.75 19.81 7.01
N MET A 169 6.68 19.81 7.97
CA MET A 169 6.82 20.85 8.99
C MET A 169 7.15 22.22 8.38
N THR A 170 8.01 22.25 7.37
CA THR A 170 8.45 23.47 6.68
C THR A 170 7.52 23.87 5.52
N ARG A 171 6.39 23.21 5.35
CA ARG A 171 5.41 23.42 4.27
C ARG A 171 6.02 23.34 2.86
N GLN A 172 7.04 22.51 2.67
CA GLN A 172 7.60 22.26 1.35
C GLN A 172 6.75 21.28 0.53
N ASP A 173 5.90 20.47 1.20
CA ASP A 173 4.97 19.57 0.53
C ASP A 173 3.60 20.26 0.40
N GLU A 174 3.14 20.48 -0.83
CA GLU A 174 1.82 21.01 -1.17
C GLU A 174 0.77 19.87 -1.28
N PHE A 175 1.23 18.67 -1.55
CA PHE A 175 0.42 17.49 -1.84
C PHE A 175 0.50 16.45 -0.72
N ALA A 176 -0.63 15.79 -0.48
CA ALA A 176 -0.76 14.61 0.35
C ALA A 176 0.05 13.42 -0.22
N ASP A 177 0.10 12.31 0.51
CA ASP A 177 0.82 11.09 0.07
C ASP A 177 0.28 10.59 -1.29
N GLU A 178 1.15 9.99 -2.08
CA GLU A 178 0.81 9.42 -3.38
C GLU A 178 -0.21 8.27 -3.34
N GLN A 179 -0.53 7.78 -2.14
CA GLN A 179 -1.55 6.75 -1.94
C GLN A 179 -2.96 7.30 -2.09
N VAL A 180 -3.17 8.56 -1.74
CA VAL A 180 -4.47 9.21 -1.92
C VAL A 180 -4.58 9.86 -3.30
N GLU A 181 -5.77 9.77 -3.87
CA GLU A 181 -6.14 10.33 -5.16
C GLU A 181 -7.59 10.82 -5.13
N PRO A 182 -8.05 11.65 -6.10
CA PRO A 182 -9.45 12.07 -6.16
C PRO A 182 -10.39 10.87 -6.19
N PRO A 183 -11.44 10.80 -5.35
CA PRO A 183 -12.30 9.63 -5.18
C PRO A 183 -12.98 9.14 -6.46
N GLN A 184 -13.35 10.05 -7.39
CA GLN A 184 -13.92 9.66 -8.67
C GLN A 184 -12.92 8.88 -9.53
N LEU A 185 -11.63 9.28 -9.52
CA LEU A 185 -10.58 8.58 -10.25
C LEU A 185 -10.28 7.23 -9.61
N ALA A 186 -10.26 7.17 -8.27
CA ALA A 186 -10.13 5.93 -7.52
C ALA A 186 -11.26 4.96 -7.85
N TRP A 187 -12.52 5.45 -7.82
CA TRP A 187 -13.70 4.66 -8.18
C TRP A 187 -13.60 4.08 -9.61
N GLN A 188 -13.26 4.92 -10.59
CA GLN A 188 -13.06 4.50 -11.97
C GLN A 188 -11.94 3.47 -12.08
N ARG A 189 -10.82 3.68 -11.40
CA ARG A 189 -9.67 2.76 -11.36
C ARG A 189 -10.07 1.38 -10.82
N TYR A 190 -10.78 1.32 -9.68
CA TYR A 190 -11.19 0.05 -9.09
C TYR A 190 -12.27 -0.65 -9.91
N ALA A 191 -13.19 0.08 -10.52
CA ALA A 191 -14.17 -0.49 -11.44
C ALA A 191 -13.50 -1.12 -12.68
N LEU A 192 -12.51 -0.43 -13.28
CA LEU A 192 -11.72 -0.96 -14.39
C LEU A 192 -10.87 -2.16 -13.95
N ARG A 193 -10.27 -2.12 -12.76
CA ARG A 193 -9.48 -3.22 -12.21
C ARG A 193 -10.33 -4.48 -12.06
N ARG A 194 -11.55 -4.36 -11.52
CA ARG A 194 -12.52 -5.46 -11.47
C ARG A 194 -12.84 -6.01 -12.86
N ARG A 195 -13.11 -5.15 -13.84
CA ARG A 195 -13.40 -5.60 -15.22
C ARG A 195 -12.24 -6.38 -15.83
N VAL A 196 -11.00 -5.92 -15.64
CA VAL A 196 -9.79 -6.64 -16.07
C VAL A 196 -9.70 -8.00 -15.37
N ARG A 197 -9.98 -8.06 -14.06
CA ARG A 197 -10.01 -9.32 -13.29
C ARG A 197 -11.04 -10.28 -13.87
N MET A 198 -12.25 -9.81 -14.14
CA MET A 198 -13.30 -10.62 -14.73
C MET A 198 -12.97 -11.11 -16.15
N CYS A 199 -12.32 -10.27 -16.99
CA CYS A 199 -11.82 -10.69 -18.31
C CYS A 199 -10.85 -11.88 -18.21
N ARG A 200 -9.94 -11.86 -17.26
CA ARG A 200 -9.01 -12.98 -17.05
C ARG A 200 -9.71 -14.28 -16.59
N LEU A 201 -10.89 -14.15 -16.00
CA LEU A 201 -11.74 -15.29 -15.62
C LEU A 201 -12.70 -15.71 -16.73
N GLY A 202 -12.52 -15.22 -17.96
CA GLY A 202 -13.35 -15.58 -19.11
C GLY A 202 -14.52 -14.63 -19.38
N GLY A 203 -14.56 -13.47 -18.71
CA GLY A 203 -15.54 -12.41 -18.98
C GLY A 203 -15.26 -11.65 -20.26
N SER A 204 -16.17 -10.74 -20.63
CA SER A 204 -16.14 -9.97 -21.87
C SER A 204 -15.03 -8.90 -21.86
N GLU A 205 -14.29 -8.80 -22.97
CA GLU A 205 -13.33 -7.71 -23.25
C GLU A 205 -13.99 -6.49 -23.90
N ALA A 206 -15.30 -6.55 -24.20
CA ALA A 206 -15.98 -5.50 -24.97
C ALA A 206 -15.86 -4.12 -24.32
N GLY A 207 -15.40 -3.14 -25.08
CA GLY A 207 -15.21 -1.75 -24.63
C GLY A 207 -14.04 -1.52 -23.67
N LEU A 208 -13.40 -2.56 -23.13
CA LEU A 208 -12.38 -2.40 -22.09
C LEU A 208 -11.12 -1.70 -22.60
N ALA A 209 -10.70 -1.98 -23.85
CA ALA A 209 -9.56 -1.30 -24.46
C ALA A 209 -9.83 0.19 -24.70
N GLU A 210 -11.06 0.53 -25.08
CA GLU A 210 -11.53 1.92 -25.28
C GLU A 210 -11.55 2.66 -23.93
N ASP A 211 -12.16 2.06 -22.89
CA ASP A 211 -12.23 2.65 -21.57
C ASP A 211 -10.84 2.86 -20.92
N LEU A 212 -9.88 1.99 -21.23
CA LEU A 212 -8.48 2.13 -20.81
C LEU A 212 -7.67 3.05 -21.74
N MET A 213 -8.22 3.52 -22.84
CA MET A 213 -7.54 4.30 -23.88
C MET A 213 -6.23 3.67 -24.36
N ILE A 214 -6.24 2.34 -24.58
CA ILE A 214 -5.12 1.55 -25.11
C ILE A 214 -5.56 0.77 -26.34
N SER A 215 -4.60 0.24 -27.12
CA SER A 215 -4.96 -0.61 -28.25
C SER A 215 -5.52 -1.97 -27.79
N PRO A 216 -6.47 -2.56 -28.54
CA PRO A 216 -6.98 -3.91 -28.24
C PRO A 216 -5.88 -4.98 -28.28
N GLU A 217 -4.84 -4.77 -29.10
CA GLU A 217 -3.68 -5.66 -29.15
C GLU A 217 -2.87 -5.61 -27.86
N TYR A 218 -2.62 -4.41 -27.34
CA TYR A 218 -1.92 -4.24 -26.06
C TYR A 218 -2.71 -4.85 -24.89
N LEU A 219 -4.03 -4.63 -24.85
CA LEU A 219 -4.89 -5.25 -23.84
C LEU A 219 -4.74 -6.77 -23.86
N ARG A 220 -4.89 -7.40 -25.01
CA ARG A 220 -4.74 -8.86 -25.16
C ARG A 220 -3.35 -9.34 -24.77
N HIS A 221 -2.30 -8.57 -25.09
CA HIS A 221 -0.94 -8.88 -24.63
C HIS A 221 -0.81 -8.81 -23.10
N ALA A 222 -1.34 -7.77 -22.48
CA ALA A 222 -1.32 -7.60 -21.02
C ALA A 222 -2.10 -8.72 -20.31
N LEU A 223 -3.26 -9.10 -20.81
CA LEU A 223 -4.12 -10.16 -20.25
C LEU A 223 -3.45 -11.55 -20.24
N ARG A 224 -2.45 -11.79 -21.10
CA ARG A 224 -1.69 -13.07 -21.16
C ARG A 224 -0.60 -13.20 -20.10
N ARG A 225 -0.33 -12.17 -19.31
CA ARG A 225 0.68 -12.24 -18.23
C ARG A 225 0.30 -13.31 -17.22
N PRO A 226 1.27 -13.99 -16.59
CA PRO A 226 0.99 -15.13 -15.70
C PRO A 226 0.19 -14.72 -14.46
N PHE A 227 0.38 -13.49 -13.96
CA PHE A 227 -0.24 -12.98 -12.74
C PHE A 227 -1.16 -11.79 -13.05
N PHE A 228 -2.26 -11.69 -12.30
CA PHE A 228 -3.19 -10.54 -12.40
C PHE A 228 -2.49 -9.24 -12.01
N GLY A 229 -1.71 -9.25 -10.94
CA GLY A 229 -0.95 -8.08 -10.51
C GLY A 229 0.01 -7.57 -11.59
N ALA A 230 0.70 -8.48 -12.30
CA ALA A 230 1.55 -8.12 -13.43
C ALA A 230 0.75 -7.58 -14.63
N THR A 231 -0.47 -8.11 -14.87
CA THR A 231 -1.39 -7.57 -15.87
C THR A 231 -1.77 -6.14 -15.52
N TRP A 232 -2.22 -5.93 -14.28
CA TRP A 232 -2.67 -4.63 -13.82
C TRP A 232 -1.55 -3.58 -13.86
N ALA A 233 -0.34 -3.92 -13.38
CA ALA A 233 0.83 -3.04 -13.45
C ALA A 233 1.19 -2.63 -14.90
N ALA A 234 1.05 -3.56 -15.86
CA ALA A 234 1.28 -3.23 -17.26
C ALA A 234 0.22 -2.27 -17.83
N LEU A 235 -1.04 -2.43 -17.41
CA LEU A 235 -2.13 -1.54 -17.81
C LEU A 235 -1.98 -0.15 -17.17
N GLU A 236 -1.62 -0.07 -15.89
CA GLU A 236 -1.31 1.20 -15.22
C GLU A 236 -0.19 1.98 -15.91
N ALA A 237 0.85 1.27 -16.37
CA ALA A 237 1.97 1.90 -17.06
C ALA A 237 1.61 2.41 -18.47
N ALA A 238 0.60 1.84 -19.12
CA ALA A 238 0.25 2.15 -20.53
C ALA A 238 -0.99 3.04 -20.67
N SER A 239 -1.93 2.97 -19.71
CA SER A 239 -3.21 3.67 -19.82
C SER A 239 -3.13 5.08 -19.24
N PRO A 240 -3.44 6.11 -20.02
CA PRO A 240 -3.51 7.48 -19.50
C PRO A 240 -4.66 7.68 -18.49
N VAL A 241 -5.69 6.84 -18.54
CA VAL A 241 -6.83 6.87 -17.62
C VAL A 241 -6.45 6.41 -16.22
N LEU A 242 -5.43 5.56 -16.11
CA LEU A 242 -4.95 5.00 -14.85
C LEU A 242 -3.83 5.81 -14.19
N VAL A 243 -3.45 6.96 -14.75
CA VAL A 243 -2.46 7.85 -14.14
C VAL A 243 -3.04 8.45 -12.87
N LYS A 244 -2.40 8.17 -11.73
CA LYS A 244 -2.81 8.75 -10.44
C LYS A 244 -2.61 10.25 -10.41
N GLN A 245 -3.60 10.96 -9.90
CA GLN A 245 -3.51 12.39 -9.61
C GLN A 245 -3.31 12.57 -8.10
N ARG A 246 -2.44 13.49 -7.74
CA ARG A 246 -2.18 13.81 -6.33
C ARG A 246 -3.22 14.82 -5.82
N VAL A 247 -3.65 14.64 -4.59
CA VAL A 247 -4.54 15.56 -3.87
C VAL A 247 -3.70 16.60 -3.13
N ARG A 248 -4.07 17.87 -3.18
CA ARG A 248 -3.45 18.89 -2.35
C ARG A 248 -3.99 18.82 -0.94
N PHE A 249 -3.19 19.18 0.06
CA PHE A 249 -3.68 19.25 1.44
C PHE A 249 -4.89 20.19 1.60
N ALA A 250 -4.93 21.27 0.82
CA ALA A 250 -6.04 22.23 0.85
C ALA A 250 -7.38 21.64 0.36
N ASP A 251 -7.31 20.63 -0.52
CA ASP A 251 -8.48 20.06 -1.19
C ASP A 251 -9.02 18.82 -0.44
N LEU A 252 -8.28 18.31 0.57
CA LEU A 252 -8.68 17.10 1.34
C LEU A 252 -10.11 17.14 1.89
N PRO A 253 -10.61 18.24 2.49
CA PRO A 253 -11.98 18.28 2.99
C PRO A 253 -13.05 18.09 1.90
N GLU A 254 -12.82 18.64 0.70
CA GLU A 254 -13.71 18.49 -0.45
C GLU A 254 -13.67 17.05 -1.00
N GLU A 255 -12.48 16.48 -1.12
CA GLU A 255 -12.30 15.10 -1.58
C GLU A 255 -12.89 14.08 -0.59
N ILE A 256 -12.80 14.32 0.72
CA ILE A 256 -13.45 13.51 1.75
C ILE A 256 -14.99 13.56 1.58
N ALA A 257 -15.55 14.76 1.36
CA ALA A 257 -16.99 14.90 1.12
C ALA A 257 -17.44 14.12 -0.14
N MET A 258 -16.63 14.18 -1.19
CA MET A 258 -16.84 13.42 -2.42
C MET A 258 -16.75 11.90 -2.20
N ALA A 259 -15.75 11.43 -1.46
CA ALA A 259 -15.60 10.01 -1.12
C ALA A 259 -16.83 9.47 -0.36
N ARG A 260 -17.33 10.26 0.62
CA ARG A 260 -18.56 9.93 1.35
C ARG A 260 -19.76 9.78 0.44
N ALA A 261 -19.90 10.65 -0.57
CA ALA A 261 -21.01 10.57 -1.52
C ALA A 261 -20.96 9.36 -2.44
N LEU A 262 -19.77 8.77 -2.65
CA LEU A 262 -19.57 7.57 -3.48
C LEU A 262 -19.71 6.25 -2.70
N LEU A 263 -19.57 6.29 -1.38
CA LEU A 263 -19.71 5.10 -0.53
C LEU A 263 -21.17 4.74 -0.30
N PRO A 264 -21.53 3.43 -0.32
CA PRO A 264 -22.86 2.97 0.07
C PRO A 264 -23.19 3.35 1.52
N ALA A 265 -24.48 3.69 1.77
CA ALA A 265 -24.92 4.19 3.08
C ALA A 265 -24.72 3.18 4.24
N ASP A 266 -24.75 1.90 3.95
CA ASP A 266 -24.53 0.80 4.90
C ASP A 266 -23.08 0.66 5.35
N MET A 267 -22.13 1.14 4.55
CA MET A 267 -20.70 1.19 4.91
C MET A 267 -20.35 2.37 5.83
N MET A 268 -21.22 3.37 5.91
CA MET A 268 -21.04 4.58 6.73
C MET A 268 -21.56 4.41 8.18
N ALA A 269 -22.26 3.32 8.48
CA ALA A 269 -22.93 3.08 9.77
C ALA A 269 -22.11 2.19 10.72
N ALA A 270 -20.86 1.90 10.41
CA ALA A 270 -19.99 0.99 11.18
C ALA A 270 -18.99 1.71 12.09
N ASP A 271 -19.35 2.93 12.58
CA ASP A 271 -18.59 3.66 13.61
C ASP A 271 -19.13 3.37 15.02
#